data_a2c1efc8e879087c2234589e2ff901fb
#
_entry.id   a2c1efc8e879087c2234589e2ff901fb
#
_cell.length_a   1.000
_cell.length_b   1.000
_cell.length_c   1.000
_cell.angle_alpha   90.00
_cell.angle_beta   90.00
_cell.angle_gamma   90.00
#
_symmetry.space_group_name_H-M   'P 1'
#
loop_
_entity.id
_entity.type
_entity.pdbx_description
1 polymer ?
#
loop_
_entity_poly.entity_id
_entity_poly.type
_entity_poly.pdbx_seq_one_letter_code
_entity_poly.pdbx_strand_id
1 'polypeptide(L)'
;MDGLSKSQSKGLKALRSGHHVCLMGEAGTGKTHLLNKYIQECRDAGKNVIMTAPTGIAALKIDGVTMHNACGIPVPAYGYYDFDIKLSAIKAILAADVFVIDKISMARNDVFEYFALVIKKIMAERKKEGNLKKIQIIVSGDFFQLPPIVKSDELNAFKRLGLDPSGYCFTTPAWKEFKFKVVILTDVMRQNDMEFISVLNMLRRGNADCLDYLNEHVITQEEIDAMEDRPMFICSTNAEAEMINDNELAKIDGPRCIYKAKRTGFCGKDYSVDENLVLKKGAKVMFMANDLVNDDYRNGQLGTIVWCKDDSVMVELDIGKVIEVKPYRWTTNKITVTNGMTSKKEIGAYFQLPLKLAYAITMHKTQGQTYDRAIISPNSFAEGQLYVAVSRVKSADGLMFTSEVLPEYIKVHPLVLAFYDGEYEVPEARIKKKKDLATKATQKHNEKKKKSTAKKKTTTKKSTAKKSSSTVKKSAAKKTAAKKTTTKKTTAKKSPSKTTTKKTTAAKKTTAKKTTTKNTKK
;
A
#
# COMPACT_ATOMS: atom_id res chain seq x y z
N MET A 1 -25.58 -15.09 -19.09
CA MET A 1 -25.17 -15.74 -17.81
C MET A 1 -23.89 -15.08 -17.36
N ASP A 2 -23.76 -14.75 -16.07
CA ASP A 2 -22.73 -13.85 -15.55
C ASP A 2 -21.28 -14.41 -15.52
N GLY A 3 -20.99 -15.55 -16.13
CA GLY A 3 -19.64 -16.15 -16.16
C GLY A 3 -19.04 -16.48 -14.78
N LEU A 4 -19.82 -16.39 -13.70
CA LEU A 4 -19.37 -16.66 -12.34
C LEU A 4 -19.51 -18.14 -11.98
N SER A 5 -18.52 -18.68 -11.28
CA SER A 5 -18.58 -20.02 -10.71
C SER A 5 -19.67 -20.13 -9.63
N LYS A 6 -19.96 -21.35 -9.19
CA LYS A 6 -20.97 -21.61 -8.15
C LYS A 6 -20.59 -20.94 -6.81
N SER A 7 -19.32 -21.02 -6.40
CA SER A 7 -18.85 -20.38 -5.18
C SER A 7 -18.80 -18.85 -5.32
N GLN A 8 -18.43 -18.33 -6.48
CA GLN A 8 -18.46 -16.90 -6.77
C GLN A 8 -19.88 -16.33 -6.74
N SER A 9 -20.85 -17.03 -7.31
CA SER A 9 -22.28 -16.64 -7.26
C SER A 9 -22.80 -16.57 -5.83
N LYS A 10 -22.43 -17.54 -4.97
CA LYS A 10 -22.72 -17.51 -3.53
C LYS A 10 -22.07 -16.32 -2.85
N GLY A 11 -20.82 -16.03 -3.21
CA GLY A 11 -20.07 -14.87 -2.72
C GLY A 11 -20.74 -13.54 -3.08
N LEU A 12 -21.15 -13.37 -4.34
CA LEU A 12 -21.84 -12.17 -4.80
C LEU A 12 -23.18 -11.96 -4.07
N LYS A 13 -23.94 -13.03 -3.86
CA LYS A 13 -25.19 -12.98 -3.07
C LYS A 13 -24.92 -12.53 -1.62
N ALA A 14 -23.81 -12.99 -1.03
CA ALA A 14 -23.43 -12.55 0.32
C ALA A 14 -23.03 -11.07 0.36
N LEU A 15 -22.24 -10.58 -0.62
CA LEU A 15 -21.86 -9.18 -0.75
C LEU A 15 -23.10 -8.27 -0.90
N ARG A 16 -24.05 -8.65 -1.74
CA ARG A 16 -25.30 -7.90 -1.97
C ARG A 16 -26.23 -7.86 -0.75
N SER A 17 -26.04 -8.75 0.24
CA SER A 17 -26.88 -8.81 1.43
C SER A 17 -26.73 -7.62 2.38
N GLY A 18 -25.71 -6.77 2.20
CA GLY A 18 -25.44 -5.62 3.06
C GLY A 18 -24.81 -5.96 4.43
N HIS A 19 -24.63 -7.24 4.76
CA HIS A 19 -23.90 -7.66 5.97
C HIS A 19 -22.40 -7.44 5.81
N HIS A 20 -21.65 -7.40 6.93
CA HIS A 20 -20.20 -7.49 6.87
C HIS A 20 -19.79 -8.85 6.31
N VAL A 21 -18.87 -8.87 5.35
CA VAL A 21 -18.45 -10.09 4.65
C VAL A 21 -16.94 -10.28 4.74
N CYS A 22 -16.55 -11.51 5.07
CA CYS A 22 -15.17 -11.98 4.95
C CYS A 22 -15.10 -12.91 3.73
N LEU A 23 -14.58 -12.39 2.60
CA LEU A 23 -14.45 -13.11 1.34
C LEU A 23 -13.08 -13.79 1.28
N MET A 24 -13.05 -15.07 1.54
CA MET A 24 -11.84 -15.89 1.59
C MET A 24 -11.76 -16.83 0.39
N GLY A 25 -10.60 -17.42 0.17
CA GLY A 25 -10.39 -18.44 -0.85
C GLY A 25 -8.91 -18.55 -1.22
N GLU A 26 -8.58 -19.60 -1.91
CA GLU A 26 -7.23 -19.89 -2.38
C GLU A 26 -6.73 -18.90 -3.44
N ALA A 27 -5.43 -19.00 -3.75
CA ALA A 27 -4.87 -18.30 -4.89
C ALA A 27 -5.62 -18.71 -6.17
N GLY A 28 -5.96 -17.76 -7.05
CA GLY A 28 -6.62 -18.08 -8.32
C GLY A 28 -8.14 -18.25 -8.29
N THR A 29 -8.81 -18.18 -7.13
CA THR A 29 -10.29 -18.33 -7.03
C THR A 29 -11.10 -17.10 -7.47
N GLY A 30 -10.45 -16.06 -7.99
CA GLY A 30 -11.14 -14.88 -8.54
C GLY A 30 -11.72 -13.91 -7.50
N LYS A 31 -11.22 -13.88 -6.24
CA LYS A 31 -11.68 -12.95 -5.19
C LYS A 31 -11.73 -11.50 -5.66
N THR A 32 -10.63 -11.01 -6.22
CA THR A 32 -10.52 -9.62 -6.68
C THR A 32 -11.47 -9.34 -7.85
N HIS A 33 -11.66 -10.30 -8.75
CA HIS A 33 -12.63 -10.17 -9.84
C HIS A 33 -14.05 -10.01 -9.30
N LEU A 34 -14.47 -10.90 -8.39
CA LEU A 34 -15.79 -10.85 -7.77
C LEU A 34 -16.00 -9.56 -6.97
N LEU A 35 -14.98 -9.13 -6.25
CA LEU A 35 -15.01 -7.90 -5.47
C LEU A 35 -15.19 -6.67 -6.38
N ASN A 36 -14.42 -6.58 -7.48
CA ASN A 36 -14.52 -5.49 -8.44
C ASN A 36 -15.91 -5.42 -9.10
N LYS A 37 -16.49 -6.57 -9.44
CA LYS A 37 -17.86 -6.65 -9.97
C LYS A 37 -18.86 -6.04 -8.98
N TYR A 38 -18.81 -6.46 -7.71
CA TYR A 38 -19.70 -5.93 -6.67
C TYR A 38 -19.49 -4.42 -6.42
N ILE A 39 -18.24 -3.97 -6.43
CA ILE A 39 -17.90 -2.55 -6.24
C ILE A 39 -18.46 -1.71 -7.38
N GLN A 40 -18.38 -2.21 -8.62
CA GLN A 40 -18.97 -1.52 -9.77
C GLN A 40 -20.49 -1.39 -9.61
N GLU A 41 -21.17 -2.47 -9.23
CA GLU A 41 -22.62 -2.43 -8.90
C GLU A 41 -22.95 -1.40 -7.81
N CYS A 42 -22.11 -1.29 -6.78
CA CYS A 42 -22.29 -0.29 -5.74
C CYS A 42 -22.13 1.15 -6.27
N ARG A 43 -21.13 1.39 -7.12
CA ARG A 43 -20.88 2.70 -7.73
C ARG A 43 -22.01 3.10 -8.67
N ASP A 44 -22.48 2.17 -9.50
CA ASP A 44 -23.60 2.38 -10.41
C ASP A 44 -24.91 2.70 -9.65
N ALA A 45 -25.06 2.15 -8.45
CA ALA A 45 -26.15 2.46 -7.53
C ALA A 45 -25.91 3.74 -6.69
N GLY A 46 -24.91 4.55 -7.01
CA GLY A 46 -24.60 5.81 -6.32
C GLY A 46 -24.06 5.65 -4.88
N LYS A 47 -23.56 4.46 -4.51
CA LYS A 47 -22.99 4.22 -3.19
C LYS A 47 -21.53 4.72 -3.11
N ASN A 48 -21.19 5.28 -1.97
CA ASN A 48 -19.81 5.68 -1.65
C ASN A 48 -18.99 4.48 -1.21
N VAL A 49 -18.02 4.07 -2.03
CA VAL A 49 -17.14 2.93 -1.77
C VAL A 49 -15.72 3.41 -1.45
N ILE A 50 -15.16 2.93 -0.35
CA ILE A 50 -13.76 3.16 0.03
C ILE A 50 -13.00 1.84 -0.14
N MET A 51 -12.02 1.83 -1.06
CA MET A 51 -11.14 0.71 -1.31
C MET A 51 -9.84 0.88 -0.56
N THR A 52 -9.45 -0.13 0.24
CA THR A 52 -8.19 -0.09 0.98
C THR A 52 -7.43 -1.42 0.93
N ALA A 53 -6.12 -1.34 1.18
CA ALA A 53 -5.28 -2.49 1.42
C ALA A 53 -4.24 -2.18 2.53
N PRO A 54 -3.59 -3.21 3.13
CA PRO A 54 -2.58 -3.01 4.16
C PRO A 54 -1.32 -2.30 3.67
N THR A 55 -0.90 -2.55 2.42
CA THR A 55 0.34 -2.03 1.83
C THR A 55 0.07 -1.09 0.66
N GLY A 56 1.04 -0.20 0.36
CA GLY A 56 0.94 0.74 -0.77
C GLY A 56 0.80 0.02 -2.11
N ILE A 57 1.60 -1.02 -2.35
CA ILE A 57 1.57 -1.81 -3.60
C ILE A 57 0.20 -2.49 -3.79
N ALA A 58 -0.33 -3.11 -2.72
CA ALA A 58 -1.65 -3.75 -2.79
C ALA A 58 -2.77 -2.72 -3.02
N ALA A 59 -2.67 -1.53 -2.41
CA ALA A 59 -3.64 -0.46 -2.58
C ALA A 59 -3.64 0.09 -4.03
N LEU A 60 -2.47 0.24 -4.65
CA LEU A 60 -2.35 0.67 -6.05
C LEU A 60 -3.00 -0.33 -7.02
N LYS A 61 -2.83 -1.65 -6.79
CA LYS A 61 -3.43 -2.70 -7.64
C LYS A 61 -4.96 -2.69 -7.67
N ILE A 62 -5.61 -2.17 -6.63
CA ILE A 62 -7.08 -2.09 -6.52
C ILE A 62 -7.59 -0.65 -6.72
N ASP A 63 -6.77 0.24 -7.24
CA ASP A 63 -7.08 1.66 -7.34
C ASP A 63 -7.64 2.23 -6.03
N GLY A 64 -7.02 1.85 -4.92
CA GLY A 64 -7.41 2.23 -3.55
C GLY A 64 -6.37 3.08 -2.85
N VAL A 65 -6.49 3.16 -1.53
CA VAL A 65 -5.52 3.79 -0.63
C VAL A 65 -5.15 2.82 0.49
N THR A 66 -4.06 3.07 1.22
CA THR A 66 -3.75 2.24 2.39
C THR A 66 -4.76 2.45 3.52
N MET A 67 -4.96 1.43 4.37
CA MET A 67 -5.76 1.55 5.60
C MET A 67 -5.29 2.74 6.46
N HIS A 68 -3.96 2.95 6.55
CA HIS A 68 -3.36 4.08 7.27
C HIS A 68 -3.83 5.42 6.73
N ASN A 69 -3.83 5.58 5.40
CA ASN A 69 -4.28 6.82 4.75
C ASN A 69 -5.79 7.03 4.92
N ALA A 70 -6.61 6.01 4.64
CA ALA A 70 -8.07 6.13 4.73
C ALA A 70 -8.55 6.45 6.14
N CYS A 71 -7.97 5.81 7.15
CA CYS A 71 -8.41 5.89 8.55
C CYS A 71 -7.58 6.85 9.42
N GLY A 72 -6.57 7.50 8.84
CA GLY A 72 -5.64 8.36 9.61
C GLY A 72 -4.89 7.58 10.69
N ILE A 73 -4.57 6.30 10.43
CA ILE A 73 -3.85 5.44 11.38
C ILE A 73 -2.39 5.90 11.43
N PRO A 74 -1.85 6.21 12.62
CA PRO A 74 -0.44 6.57 12.76
C PRO A 74 0.46 5.35 12.62
N VAL A 75 1.75 5.59 12.39
CA VAL A 75 2.78 4.56 12.41
C VAL A 75 3.78 4.91 13.53
N PRO A 76 3.95 4.02 14.50
CA PRO A 76 3.25 2.74 14.73
C PRO A 76 1.81 2.91 15.24
N ALA A 77 0.93 1.94 14.91
CA ALA A 77 -0.48 1.97 15.34
C ALA A 77 -0.65 1.63 16.84
N TYR A 78 0.26 0.86 17.42
CA TYR A 78 0.15 0.32 18.78
C TYR A 78 0.42 1.32 19.92
N GLY A 79 0.58 2.57 19.71
CA GLY A 79 0.76 3.57 20.79
C GLY A 79 -0.50 4.37 21.14
N TYR A 80 -1.57 4.20 20.41
CA TYR A 80 -2.65 5.18 20.34
C TYR A 80 -4.01 4.74 20.86
N TYR A 81 -4.06 4.11 22.04
CA TYR A 81 -5.34 3.99 22.74
C TYR A 81 -5.82 5.32 23.39
N ASP A 82 -5.02 6.38 23.31
CA ASP A 82 -5.35 7.74 23.79
C ASP A 82 -5.97 8.55 22.63
N PHE A 83 -7.16 8.13 22.20
CA PHE A 83 -7.80 8.49 20.94
C PHE A 83 -8.34 9.92 20.90
N ASP A 84 -7.59 10.81 20.33
CA ASP A 84 -8.16 11.98 19.68
C ASP A 84 -8.16 11.78 18.14
N ILE A 85 -8.97 10.81 17.67
CA ILE A 85 -9.20 10.62 16.24
C ILE A 85 -9.83 11.91 15.72
N LYS A 86 -9.06 12.70 14.98
CA LYS A 86 -9.57 13.94 14.40
C LYS A 86 -10.61 13.62 13.33
N LEU A 87 -11.85 14.10 13.51
CA LEU A 87 -12.93 13.91 12.53
C LEU A 87 -12.54 14.39 11.13
N SER A 88 -11.71 15.44 11.04
CA SER A 88 -11.19 15.93 9.77
C SER A 88 -10.34 14.89 9.00
N ALA A 89 -9.64 13.98 9.70
CA ALA A 89 -8.84 12.94 9.08
C ALA A 89 -9.68 11.78 8.53
N ILE A 90 -10.88 11.56 9.09
CA ILE A 90 -11.77 10.44 8.74
C ILE A 90 -13.09 10.91 8.10
N LYS A 91 -13.15 12.18 7.68
CA LYS A 91 -14.36 12.78 7.10
C LYS A 91 -14.91 12.03 5.88
N ALA A 92 -14.02 11.43 5.09
CA ALA A 92 -14.41 10.62 3.95
C ALA A 92 -15.20 9.36 4.35
N ILE A 93 -14.86 8.75 5.50
CA ILE A 93 -15.54 7.54 5.97
C ILE A 93 -16.96 7.89 6.50
N LEU A 94 -17.19 9.13 6.92
CA LEU A 94 -18.54 9.58 7.31
C LEU A 94 -19.55 9.48 6.15
N ALA A 95 -19.10 9.57 4.90
CA ALA A 95 -19.95 9.44 3.73
C ALA A 95 -20.01 8.01 3.18
N ALA A 96 -19.14 7.09 3.62
CA ALA A 96 -18.99 5.77 3.02
C ALA A 96 -20.20 4.85 3.28
N ASP A 97 -20.65 4.15 2.25
CA ASP A 97 -21.65 3.09 2.35
C ASP A 97 -20.98 1.71 2.46
N VAL A 98 -19.83 1.55 1.78
CA VAL A 98 -19.06 0.31 1.73
C VAL A 98 -17.59 0.64 2.00
N PHE A 99 -16.98 -0.12 2.90
CA PHE A 99 -15.54 -0.06 3.18
C PHE A 99 -14.90 -1.42 2.93
N VAL A 100 -13.90 -1.46 2.06
CA VAL A 100 -13.25 -2.70 1.62
C VAL A 100 -11.81 -2.73 2.08
N ILE A 101 -11.37 -3.87 2.60
CA ILE A 101 -9.98 -4.17 2.92
C ILE A 101 -9.58 -5.40 2.11
N ASP A 102 -8.85 -5.22 1.01
CA ASP A 102 -8.28 -6.35 0.26
C ASP A 102 -6.92 -6.74 0.83
N LYS A 103 -6.50 -7.99 0.63
CA LYS A 103 -5.27 -8.58 1.21
C LYS A 103 -5.26 -8.56 2.74
N ILE A 104 -6.40 -8.92 3.35
CA ILE A 104 -6.60 -8.88 4.81
C ILE A 104 -5.55 -9.68 5.59
N SER A 105 -4.94 -10.72 5.00
CA SER A 105 -3.90 -11.53 5.65
C SER A 105 -2.69 -10.70 6.10
N MET A 106 -2.39 -9.63 5.40
CA MET A 106 -1.27 -8.73 5.72
C MET A 106 -1.67 -7.58 6.67
N ALA A 107 -2.95 -7.46 7.03
CA ALA A 107 -3.42 -6.42 7.93
C ALA A 107 -3.06 -6.79 9.39
N ARG A 108 -2.20 -5.96 10.01
CA ARG A 108 -1.78 -6.17 11.41
C ARG A 108 -2.96 -5.98 12.37
N ASN A 109 -2.95 -6.73 13.44
CA ASN A 109 -4.00 -6.70 14.47
C ASN A 109 -4.12 -5.33 15.18
N ASP A 110 -3.04 -4.60 15.42
CA ASP A 110 -3.06 -3.24 15.96
C ASP A 110 -3.72 -2.24 15.00
N VAL A 111 -3.42 -2.36 13.71
CA VAL A 111 -4.03 -1.56 12.63
C VAL A 111 -5.52 -1.84 12.52
N PHE A 112 -5.90 -3.13 12.61
CA PHE A 112 -7.30 -3.54 12.54
C PHE A 112 -8.11 -3.10 13.77
N GLU A 113 -7.52 -3.17 14.96
CA GLU A 113 -8.14 -2.61 16.18
C GLU A 113 -8.38 -1.09 16.06
N TYR A 114 -7.38 -0.37 15.56
CA TYR A 114 -7.54 1.07 15.32
C TYR A 114 -8.64 1.36 14.29
N PHE A 115 -8.66 0.61 13.18
CA PHE A 115 -9.72 0.70 12.18
C PHE A 115 -11.11 0.52 12.82
N ALA A 116 -11.29 -0.52 13.66
CA ALA A 116 -12.57 -0.76 14.32
C ALA A 116 -13.00 0.40 15.23
N LEU A 117 -12.06 1.06 15.89
CA LEU A 117 -12.35 2.25 16.69
C LEU A 117 -12.75 3.44 15.82
N VAL A 118 -12.11 3.61 14.67
CA VAL A 118 -12.52 4.62 13.67
C VAL A 118 -13.96 4.38 13.24
N ILE A 119 -14.33 3.16 12.88
CA ILE A 119 -15.69 2.80 12.47
C ILE A 119 -16.70 3.06 13.60
N LYS A 120 -16.38 2.67 14.84
CA LYS A 120 -17.23 2.96 16.00
C LYS A 120 -17.46 4.48 16.19
N LYS A 121 -16.42 5.28 16.08
CA LYS A 121 -16.52 6.75 16.17
C LYS A 121 -17.39 7.31 15.06
N ILE A 122 -17.20 6.87 13.83
CA ILE A 122 -18.02 7.25 12.67
C ILE A 122 -19.50 6.94 12.91
N MET A 123 -19.80 5.73 13.36
CA MET A 123 -21.19 5.34 13.64
C MET A 123 -21.81 6.16 14.76
N ALA A 124 -21.03 6.54 15.78
CA ALA A 124 -21.49 7.42 16.85
C ALA A 124 -21.78 8.85 16.36
N GLU A 125 -20.94 9.41 15.47
CA GLU A 125 -21.17 10.73 14.89
C GLU A 125 -22.37 10.72 13.95
N ARG A 126 -22.51 9.71 13.06
CA ARG A 126 -23.72 9.55 12.23
C ARG A 126 -25.00 9.50 13.05
N LYS A 127 -25.02 8.77 14.17
CA LYS A 127 -26.16 8.68 15.08
C LYS A 127 -26.53 10.05 15.68
N LYS A 128 -25.55 10.90 16.02
CA LYS A 128 -25.79 12.27 16.50
C LYS A 128 -26.43 13.14 15.44
N GLU A 129 -26.09 12.94 14.17
CA GLU A 129 -26.63 13.63 13.01
C GLU A 129 -27.97 13.04 12.53
N GLY A 130 -28.54 12.07 13.24
CA GLY A 130 -29.77 11.37 12.86
C GLY A 130 -29.62 10.36 11.74
N ASN A 131 -28.39 10.11 11.28
CA ASN A 131 -28.10 9.15 10.23
C ASN A 131 -27.82 7.76 10.84
N LEU A 132 -28.76 6.83 10.68
CA LEU A 132 -28.65 5.45 11.18
C LEU A 132 -28.08 4.46 10.14
N LYS A 133 -27.72 4.93 8.95
CA LYS A 133 -27.19 4.08 7.88
C LYS A 133 -25.86 3.44 8.29
N LYS A 134 -25.79 2.11 8.21
CA LYS A 134 -24.59 1.34 8.54
C LYS A 134 -23.60 1.35 7.38
N ILE A 135 -22.30 1.26 7.69
CA ILE A 135 -21.25 1.00 6.71
C ILE A 135 -21.10 -0.52 6.59
N GLN A 136 -21.19 -1.03 5.38
CA GLN A 136 -20.83 -2.43 5.12
C GLN A 136 -19.31 -2.56 5.10
N ILE A 137 -18.76 -3.46 5.93
CA ILE A 137 -17.34 -3.77 5.94
C ILE A 137 -17.12 -5.07 5.17
N ILE A 138 -16.24 -5.05 4.19
CA ILE A 138 -15.84 -6.21 3.41
C ILE A 138 -14.34 -6.40 3.58
N VAL A 139 -13.94 -7.59 3.99
CA VAL A 139 -12.53 -7.99 4.02
C VAL A 139 -12.32 -9.12 3.02
N SER A 140 -11.22 -9.09 2.27
CA SER A 140 -10.91 -10.09 1.24
C SER A 140 -9.47 -10.54 1.33
N GLY A 141 -9.23 -11.85 1.21
CA GLY A 141 -7.88 -12.41 1.22
C GLY A 141 -7.80 -13.91 1.40
N ASP A 142 -6.65 -14.35 1.87
CA ASP A 142 -6.34 -15.72 2.22
C ASP A 142 -5.26 -15.72 3.31
N PHE A 143 -5.59 -16.14 4.52
CA PHE A 143 -4.65 -16.11 5.64
C PHE A 143 -3.51 -17.14 5.51
N PHE A 144 -3.65 -18.11 4.64
CA PHE A 144 -2.55 -19.01 4.28
C PHE A 144 -1.50 -18.36 3.36
N GLN A 145 -1.79 -17.18 2.79
CA GLN A 145 -0.82 -16.37 2.08
C GLN A 145 0.01 -15.56 3.08
N LEU A 146 0.76 -14.56 2.58
CA LEU A 146 1.69 -13.78 3.39
C LEU A 146 1.07 -13.20 4.66
N PRO A 147 1.72 -13.41 5.82
CA PRO A 147 1.26 -12.91 7.12
C PRO A 147 1.53 -11.42 7.30
N PRO A 148 0.97 -10.80 8.36
CA PRO A 148 1.38 -9.47 8.78
C PRO A 148 2.80 -9.51 9.39
N ILE A 149 3.55 -8.42 9.24
CA ILE A 149 4.92 -8.34 9.78
C ILE A 149 4.89 -7.62 11.12
N VAL A 150 5.29 -8.32 12.18
CA VAL A 150 5.54 -7.77 13.52
C VAL A 150 7.02 -7.91 13.82
N LYS A 151 7.69 -6.78 14.08
CA LYS A 151 9.12 -6.78 14.38
C LYS A 151 9.37 -7.21 15.82
N SER A 152 10.54 -7.79 16.08
CA SER A 152 10.93 -8.27 17.42
C SER A 152 10.93 -7.16 18.49
N ASP A 153 11.31 -5.93 18.12
CA ASP A 153 11.30 -4.76 19.00
C ASP A 153 9.87 -4.28 19.35
N GLU A 154 8.86 -4.66 18.57
CA GLU A 154 7.45 -4.32 18.79
C GLU A 154 6.74 -5.29 19.76
N LEU A 155 7.25 -6.52 19.97
CA LEU A 155 6.59 -7.58 20.75
C LEU A 155 6.24 -7.16 22.19
N ASN A 156 7.11 -6.37 22.84
CA ASN A 156 6.84 -5.83 24.17
C ASN A 156 5.64 -4.88 24.20
N ALA A 157 5.46 -4.08 23.15
CA ALA A 157 4.30 -3.20 23.01
C ALA A 157 3.02 -4.00 22.77
N PHE A 158 3.07 -5.04 21.92
CA PHE A 158 1.98 -5.97 21.66
C PHE A 158 1.52 -6.65 22.96
N LYS A 159 2.45 -7.22 23.73
CA LYS A 159 2.16 -7.86 25.02
C LYS A 159 1.48 -6.90 26.00
N ARG A 160 1.96 -5.64 26.11
CA ARG A 160 1.32 -4.62 26.98
C ARG A 160 -0.11 -4.31 26.56
N LEU A 161 -0.40 -4.30 25.27
CA LEU A 161 -1.73 -4.01 24.72
C LEU A 161 -2.65 -5.25 24.67
N GLY A 162 -2.13 -6.45 24.96
CA GLY A 162 -2.86 -7.70 24.86
C GLY A 162 -3.13 -8.14 23.42
N LEU A 163 -2.31 -7.65 22.48
CA LEU A 163 -2.32 -8.09 21.11
C LEU A 163 -1.57 -9.41 20.95
N ASP A 164 -1.99 -10.21 19.98
CA ASP A 164 -1.30 -11.45 19.65
C ASP A 164 0.01 -11.15 18.92
N PRO A 165 1.12 -11.81 19.29
CA PRO A 165 2.41 -11.59 18.65
C PRO A 165 2.44 -12.00 17.17
N SER A 166 1.56 -12.92 16.72
CA SER A 166 1.44 -13.29 15.30
C SER A 166 1.01 -12.13 14.41
N GLY A 167 0.38 -11.11 14.97
CA GLY A 167 -0.11 -9.95 14.25
C GLY A 167 -1.40 -10.16 13.45
N TYR A 168 -1.96 -11.35 13.35
CA TYR A 168 -3.17 -11.60 12.57
C TYR A 168 -4.38 -10.83 13.10
N CYS A 169 -5.10 -10.15 12.22
CA CYS A 169 -6.25 -9.31 12.57
C CYS A 169 -7.43 -10.11 13.13
N PHE A 170 -7.61 -11.36 12.75
CA PHE A 170 -8.67 -12.22 13.29
C PHE A 170 -8.46 -12.59 14.77
N THR A 171 -7.25 -12.38 15.31
CA THR A 171 -6.96 -12.59 16.74
C THR A 171 -7.49 -11.48 17.64
N THR A 172 -8.10 -10.45 17.07
CA THR A 172 -8.55 -9.27 17.81
C THR A 172 -9.99 -9.37 18.28
N PRO A 173 -10.34 -8.78 19.44
CA PRO A 173 -11.74 -8.59 19.82
C PRO A 173 -12.56 -7.83 18.78
N ALA A 174 -11.95 -6.91 18.01
CA ALA A 174 -12.60 -6.19 16.94
C ALA A 174 -13.13 -7.12 15.85
N TRP A 175 -12.38 -8.15 15.48
CA TRP A 175 -12.83 -9.14 14.50
C TRP A 175 -14.13 -9.83 14.93
N LYS A 176 -14.21 -10.27 16.18
CA LYS A 176 -15.42 -10.90 16.76
C LYS A 176 -16.61 -9.94 16.76
N GLU A 177 -16.37 -8.65 17.02
CA GLU A 177 -17.42 -7.61 17.07
C GLU A 177 -18.07 -7.35 15.71
N PHE A 178 -17.32 -7.45 14.60
CA PHE A 178 -17.87 -7.25 13.25
C PHE A 178 -18.83 -8.36 12.81
N LYS A 179 -18.74 -9.56 13.39
CA LYS A 179 -19.61 -10.71 13.04
C LYS A 179 -19.66 -10.96 11.54
N PHE A 180 -18.50 -11.08 10.93
CA PHE A 180 -18.40 -11.30 9.49
C PHE A 180 -19.13 -12.55 9.03
N LYS A 181 -19.91 -12.44 7.96
CA LYS A 181 -20.35 -13.60 7.19
C LYS A 181 -19.17 -14.10 6.37
N VAL A 182 -18.60 -15.21 6.76
CA VAL A 182 -17.47 -15.83 6.06
C VAL A 182 -17.99 -16.54 4.80
N VAL A 183 -17.38 -16.26 3.66
CA VAL A 183 -17.63 -16.93 2.38
C VAL A 183 -16.29 -17.37 1.83
N ILE A 184 -16.15 -18.66 1.57
CA ILE A 184 -14.93 -19.25 0.99
C ILE A 184 -15.20 -19.57 -0.46
N LEU A 185 -14.39 -19.01 -1.36
CA LEU A 185 -14.38 -19.37 -2.79
C LEU A 185 -13.51 -20.61 -2.96
N THR A 186 -14.04 -21.63 -3.60
CA THR A 186 -13.39 -22.94 -3.76
C THR A 186 -12.98 -23.23 -5.19
N ASP A 187 -13.58 -22.55 -6.17
CA ASP A 187 -13.32 -22.84 -7.58
C ASP A 187 -12.06 -22.11 -8.04
N VAL A 188 -10.98 -22.85 -8.26
CA VAL A 188 -9.71 -22.32 -8.76
C VAL A 188 -9.86 -22.08 -10.28
N MET A 189 -9.51 -20.87 -10.72
CA MET A 189 -9.65 -20.41 -12.11
C MET A 189 -8.30 -20.20 -12.79
N ARG A 190 -7.19 -20.31 -12.06
CA ARG A 190 -5.84 -20.06 -12.58
C ARG A 190 -5.19 -21.31 -13.13
N GLN A 191 -5.34 -22.42 -12.43
CA GLN A 191 -4.81 -23.73 -12.79
C GLN A 191 -5.95 -24.63 -13.28
N ASN A 192 -5.66 -25.47 -14.25
CA ASN A 192 -6.60 -26.47 -14.81
C ASN A 192 -6.18 -27.91 -14.46
N ASP A 193 -4.95 -28.09 -14.00
CA ASP A 193 -4.40 -29.38 -13.58
C ASP A 193 -4.88 -29.71 -12.16
N MET A 194 -5.67 -30.77 -12.03
CA MET A 194 -6.27 -31.17 -10.76
C MET A 194 -5.25 -31.73 -9.77
N GLU A 195 -4.20 -32.39 -10.26
CA GLU A 195 -3.12 -32.91 -9.42
C GLU A 195 -2.31 -31.75 -8.83
N PHE A 196 -1.90 -30.81 -9.68
CA PHE A 196 -1.20 -29.62 -9.22
C PHE A 196 -2.04 -28.78 -8.25
N ILE A 197 -3.36 -28.65 -8.46
CA ILE A 197 -4.28 -28.00 -7.52
C ILE A 197 -4.29 -28.75 -6.17
N SER A 198 -4.30 -30.09 -6.20
CA SER A 198 -4.23 -30.91 -4.97
C SER A 198 -2.93 -30.66 -4.20
N VAL A 199 -1.79 -30.66 -4.90
CA VAL A 199 -0.47 -30.35 -4.35
C VAL A 199 -0.43 -28.94 -3.74
N LEU A 200 -0.97 -27.94 -4.44
CA LEU A 200 -1.09 -26.58 -3.91
C LEU A 200 -1.94 -26.52 -2.64
N ASN A 201 -2.98 -27.33 -2.52
CA ASN A 201 -3.80 -27.41 -1.33
C ASN A 201 -3.07 -28.08 -0.16
N MET A 202 -2.30 -29.13 -0.40
CA MET A 202 -1.43 -29.75 0.58
C MET A 202 -0.39 -28.76 1.09
N LEU A 203 0.35 -28.11 0.18
CA LEU A 203 1.34 -27.07 0.50
C LEU A 203 0.71 -25.92 1.30
N ARG A 204 -0.46 -25.46 0.90
CA ARG A 204 -1.21 -24.38 1.56
C ARG A 204 -1.53 -24.72 3.01
N ARG A 205 -1.88 -25.96 3.30
CA ARG A 205 -2.24 -26.42 4.65
C ARG A 205 -1.06 -26.94 5.47
N GLY A 206 0.14 -26.91 4.92
CA GLY A 206 1.35 -27.35 5.62
C GLY A 206 1.53 -28.87 5.63
N ASN A 207 0.87 -29.60 4.72
CA ASN A 207 1.02 -31.04 4.60
C ASN A 207 2.27 -31.36 3.77
N ALA A 208 3.21 -32.09 4.38
CA ALA A 208 4.47 -32.47 3.76
C ALA A 208 4.34 -33.58 2.69
N ASP A 209 3.19 -34.23 2.54
CA ASP A 209 2.96 -35.26 1.50
C ASP A 209 3.11 -34.68 0.07
N CYS A 210 3.12 -33.35 -0.09
CA CYS A 210 3.39 -32.70 -1.36
C CYS A 210 4.89 -32.65 -1.74
N LEU A 211 5.83 -33.02 -0.86
CA LEU A 211 7.25 -32.83 -1.07
C LEU A 211 7.81 -33.67 -2.24
N ASP A 212 7.43 -34.94 -2.33
CA ASP A 212 7.89 -35.82 -3.40
C ASP A 212 7.55 -35.20 -4.76
N TYR A 213 6.29 -34.81 -4.96
CA TYR A 213 5.85 -34.15 -6.18
C TYR A 213 6.61 -32.84 -6.46
N LEU A 214 6.81 -31.98 -5.44
CA LEU A 214 7.53 -30.71 -5.63
C LEU A 214 9.00 -30.97 -5.98
N ASN A 215 9.63 -31.99 -5.41
CA ASN A 215 11.04 -32.30 -5.63
C ASN A 215 11.33 -32.94 -6.98
N GLU A 216 10.32 -33.48 -7.70
CA GLU A 216 10.45 -33.87 -9.11
C GLU A 216 10.75 -32.67 -10.04
N HIS A 217 10.51 -31.46 -9.59
CA HIS A 217 10.73 -30.22 -10.36
C HIS A 217 12.05 -29.50 -9.99
N VAL A 218 12.94 -30.13 -9.25
CA VAL A 218 14.26 -29.58 -8.95
C VAL A 218 15.14 -29.69 -10.19
N ILE A 219 15.79 -28.59 -10.55
CA ILE A 219 16.70 -28.50 -11.68
C ILE A 219 18.11 -28.07 -11.23
N THR A 220 19.12 -28.53 -11.95
CA THR A 220 20.50 -28.20 -11.66
C THR A 220 20.89 -26.81 -12.17
N GLN A 221 22.01 -26.27 -11.67
CA GLN A 221 22.54 -25.01 -12.17
C GLN A 221 22.96 -25.08 -13.64
N GLU A 222 23.48 -26.23 -14.07
CA GLU A 222 23.87 -26.50 -15.46
C GLU A 222 22.63 -26.43 -16.39
N GLU A 223 21.49 -27.01 -15.97
CA GLU A 223 20.23 -26.93 -16.72
C GLU A 223 19.74 -25.50 -16.79
N ILE A 224 19.81 -24.74 -15.69
CA ILE A 224 19.44 -23.32 -15.67
C ILE A 224 20.31 -22.52 -16.65
N ASP A 225 21.62 -22.77 -16.65
CA ASP A 225 22.59 -22.04 -17.48
C ASP A 225 22.47 -22.40 -18.96
N ALA A 226 22.02 -23.62 -19.29
CA ALA A 226 21.74 -24.08 -20.65
C ALA A 226 20.44 -23.52 -21.26
N MET A 227 19.57 -22.90 -20.48
CA MET A 227 18.32 -22.34 -20.97
C MET A 227 18.57 -21.09 -21.82
N GLU A 228 18.18 -21.11 -23.09
CA GLU A 228 18.20 -19.93 -23.98
C GLU A 228 17.22 -18.85 -23.47
N ASP A 229 15.98 -19.26 -23.17
CA ASP A 229 14.98 -18.39 -22.57
C ASP A 229 14.75 -18.76 -21.10
N ARG A 230 15.58 -18.16 -20.25
CA ARG A 230 15.55 -18.38 -18.80
C ARG A 230 14.32 -17.73 -18.18
N PRO A 231 13.47 -18.51 -17.49
CA PRO A 231 12.33 -17.97 -16.74
C PRO A 231 12.78 -17.08 -15.58
N MET A 232 11.81 -16.28 -15.08
CA MET A 232 12.03 -15.40 -13.93
C MET A 232 12.31 -16.21 -12.66
N PHE A 233 13.31 -15.80 -11.88
CA PHE A 233 13.52 -16.32 -10.54
C PHE A 233 12.54 -15.68 -9.54
N ILE A 234 11.93 -16.52 -8.71
CA ILE A 234 11.12 -16.09 -7.58
C ILE A 234 11.89 -16.37 -6.29
N CYS A 235 12.38 -15.31 -5.67
CA CYS A 235 13.31 -15.38 -4.54
C CYS A 235 12.61 -15.08 -3.21
N SER A 236 13.16 -15.57 -2.12
CA SER A 236 12.67 -15.34 -0.76
C SER A 236 12.97 -13.92 -0.27
N THR A 237 14.14 -13.38 -0.61
CA THR A 237 14.64 -12.09 -0.12
C THR A 237 14.86 -11.07 -1.23
N ASN A 238 14.86 -9.77 -0.88
CA ASN A 238 15.20 -8.70 -1.82
C ASN A 238 16.67 -8.79 -2.22
N ALA A 239 17.57 -9.11 -1.27
CA ALA A 239 19.01 -9.19 -1.54
C ALA A 239 19.35 -10.26 -2.60
N GLU A 240 18.71 -11.43 -2.52
CA GLU A 240 18.84 -12.50 -3.51
C GLU A 240 18.34 -12.04 -4.90
N ALA A 241 17.16 -11.44 -4.95
CA ALA A 241 16.59 -10.95 -6.21
C ALA A 241 17.43 -9.81 -6.83
N GLU A 242 17.96 -8.91 -6.03
CA GLU A 242 18.85 -7.82 -6.47
C GLU A 242 20.18 -8.39 -6.99
N MET A 243 20.78 -9.35 -6.28
CA MET A 243 22.02 -10.01 -6.70
C MET A 243 21.86 -10.69 -8.06
N ILE A 244 20.77 -11.45 -8.28
CA ILE A 244 20.52 -12.11 -9.57
C ILE A 244 20.32 -11.05 -10.67
N ASN A 245 19.50 -10.03 -10.43
CA ASN A 245 19.25 -8.97 -11.41
C ASN A 245 20.52 -8.21 -11.78
N ASP A 246 21.37 -7.88 -10.82
CA ASP A 246 22.64 -7.17 -11.03
C ASP A 246 23.66 -8.04 -11.79
N ASN A 247 23.74 -9.33 -11.45
CA ASN A 247 24.62 -10.29 -12.14
C ASN A 247 24.20 -10.46 -13.60
N GLU A 248 22.90 -10.64 -13.87
CA GLU A 248 22.41 -10.79 -15.25
C GLU A 248 22.58 -9.48 -16.05
N LEU A 249 22.32 -8.33 -15.43
CA LEU A 249 22.58 -7.04 -16.07
C LEU A 249 24.08 -6.80 -16.34
N ALA A 250 24.97 -7.31 -15.47
CA ALA A 250 26.42 -7.19 -15.67
C ALA A 250 26.93 -7.99 -16.87
N LYS A 251 26.32 -9.15 -17.17
CA LYS A 251 26.67 -10.00 -18.33
C LYS A 251 26.37 -9.35 -19.67
N ILE A 252 25.48 -8.35 -19.71
CA ILE A 252 25.12 -7.64 -20.95
C ILE A 252 26.19 -6.60 -21.26
N ASP A 253 26.70 -6.62 -22.48
CA ASP A 253 27.64 -5.58 -22.96
C ASP A 253 26.93 -4.25 -23.22
N GLY A 254 27.70 -3.15 -23.13
CA GLY A 254 27.23 -1.82 -23.46
C GLY A 254 27.01 -0.89 -22.27
N PRO A 255 26.64 0.36 -22.55
CA PRO A 255 26.53 1.41 -21.53
C PRO A 255 25.30 1.22 -20.63
N ARG A 256 25.44 1.59 -19.35
CA ARG A 256 24.33 1.67 -18.41
C ARG A 256 23.52 2.94 -18.63
N CYS A 257 22.21 2.81 -18.75
CA CYS A 257 21.26 3.89 -18.80
C CYS A 257 20.59 4.03 -17.42
N ILE A 258 20.65 5.21 -16.81
CA ILE A 258 20.16 5.44 -15.44
C ILE A 258 19.00 6.41 -15.49
N TYR A 259 17.82 5.95 -15.09
CA TYR A 259 16.60 6.74 -15.02
C TYR A 259 16.26 7.06 -13.56
N LYS A 260 16.32 8.34 -13.21
CA LYS A 260 16.01 8.81 -11.85
C LYS A 260 14.54 9.21 -11.74
N ALA A 261 13.86 8.68 -10.74
CA ALA A 261 12.48 9.04 -10.46
C ALA A 261 12.33 10.51 -10.07
N LYS A 262 11.20 11.11 -10.45
CA LYS A 262 10.80 12.47 -10.04
C LYS A 262 9.61 12.37 -9.08
N ARG A 263 9.58 13.22 -8.06
CA ARG A 263 8.50 13.28 -7.07
C ARG A 263 7.92 14.68 -6.99
N THR A 264 6.60 14.76 -6.84
CA THR A 264 5.87 16.01 -6.62
C THR A 264 4.89 15.85 -5.46
N GLY A 265 4.78 16.84 -4.58
CA GLY A 265 3.89 16.79 -3.44
C GLY A 265 4.23 15.68 -2.42
N PHE A 266 3.22 15.15 -1.75
CA PHE A 266 3.39 14.07 -0.77
C PHE A 266 3.34 12.71 -1.46
N CYS A 267 4.48 12.04 -1.51
CA CYS A 267 4.62 10.70 -2.07
C CYS A 267 4.92 9.66 -0.99
N GLY A 268 4.36 8.47 -1.12
CA GLY A 268 4.76 7.31 -0.34
C GLY A 268 6.23 6.93 -0.58
N LYS A 269 6.76 6.04 0.23
CA LYS A 269 8.13 5.51 0.06
C LYS A 269 8.17 4.25 -0.80
N ASP A 270 7.08 3.49 -0.85
CA ASP A 270 7.05 2.15 -1.43
C ASP A 270 6.33 2.19 -2.79
N TYR A 271 7.10 2.34 -3.84
CA TYR A 271 6.66 2.13 -5.21
C TYR A 271 7.20 0.80 -5.75
N SER A 272 6.49 0.22 -6.72
CA SER A 272 6.88 -1.06 -7.32
C SER A 272 8.14 -0.98 -8.17
N VAL A 273 8.61 0.21 -8.48
CA VAL A 273 9.78 0.51 -9.35
C VAL A 273 10.87 1.21 -8.55
N ASP A 274 12.11 1.00 -8.98
CA ASP A 274 13.29 1.51 -8.30
C ASP A 274 13.46 3.03 -8.55
N GLU A 275 13.92 3.76 -7.53
CA GLU A 275 14.13 5.22 -7.63
C GLU A 275 15.23 5.55 -8.64
N ASN A 276 16.28 4.72 -8.69
CA ASN A 276 17.33 4.77 -9.68
C ASN A 276 17.25 3.48 -10.51
N LEU A 277 16.51 3.51 -11.59
CA LEU A 277 16.37 2.36 -12.48
C LEU A 277 17.56 2.31 -13.43
N VAL A 278 18.34 1.23 -13.37
CA VAL A 278 19.51 0.97 -14.23
C VAL A 278 19.13 -0.06 -15.27
N LEU A 279 19.28 0.28 -16.54
CA LEU A 279 18.97 -0.57 -17.67
C LEU A 279 20.15 -0.61 -18.66
N LYS A 280 20.19 -1.65 -19.50
CA LYS A 280 21.05 -1.77 -20.68
C LYS A 280 20.22 -2.25 -21.86
N LYS A 281 20.65 -1.97 -23.08
CA LYS A 281 20.10 -2.61 -24.29
C LYS A 281 20.25 -4.14 -24.13
N GLY A 282 19.20 -4.89 -24.43
CA GLY A 282 19.15 -6.35 -24.26
C GLY A 282 18.67 -6.80 -22.86
N ALA A 283 18.48 -5.89 -21.90
CA ALA A 283 17.98 -6.27 -20.58
C ALA A 283 16.51 -6.74 -20.63
N LYS A 284 16.21 -7.87 -20.00
CA LYS A 284 14.84 -8.34 -19.77
C LYS A 284 14.18 -7.47 -18.70
N VAL A 285 12.96 -7.00 -18.98
CA VAL A 285 12.19 -6.14 -18.08
C VAL A 285 10.75 -6.61 -17.95
N MET A 286 10.13 -6.24 -16.83
CA MET A 286 8.69 -6.45 -16.58
C MET A 286 8.01 -5.11 -16.36
N PHE A 287 6.84 -4.97 -16.93
CA PHE A 287 5.97 -3.81 -16.72
C PHE A 287 5.33 -3.84 -15.33
N MET A 288 5.40 -2.73 -14.63
CA MET A 288 4.89 -2.55 -13.26
C MET A 288 3.59 -1.73 -13.19
N ALA A 289 3.02 -1.39 -14.34
CA ALA A 289 1.74 -0.69 -14.48
C ALA A 289 1.03 -1.15 -15.75
N ASN A 290 -0.27 -0.83 -15.87
CA ASN A 290 -1.00 -0.96 -17.13
C ASN A 290 -0.90 0.35 -17.91
N ASP A 291 -0.74 0.28 -19.21
CA ASP A 291 -0.95 1.46 -20.06
C ASP A 291 -2.45 1.71 -20.19
N LEU A 292 -2.90 2.82 -19.60
CA LEU A 292 -4.31 3.21 -19.57
C LEU A 292 -4.68 4.11 -20.76
N VAL A 293 -3.70 4.51 -21.59
CA VAL A 293 -3.90 5.44 -22.71
C VAL A 293 -3.98 4.70 -24.03
N ASN A 294 -2.95 3.91 -24.33
CA ASN A 294 -2.84 3.21 -25.63
C ASN A 294 -3.15 1.71 -25.52
N ASP A 295 -3.24 1.17 -24.28
CA ASP A 295 -3.36 -0.27 -23.99
C ASP A 295 -2.23 -1.12 -24.60
N ASP A 296 -1.03 -0.53 -24.70
CA ASP A 296 0.13 -1.15 -25.33
C ASP A 296 0.77 -2.23 -24.46
N TYR A 297 0.66 -2.10 -23.11
CA TYR A 297 1.24 -3.07 -22.17
C TYR A 297 0.43 -3.21 -20.89
N ARG A 298 0.61 -4.34 -20.24
CA ARG A 298 -0.06 -4.66 -18.97
C ARG A 298 0.94 -4.97 -17.85
N ASN A 299 0.50 -4.74 -16.62
CA ASN A 299 1.31 -5.06 -15.43
C ASN A 299 1.61 -6.56 -15.38
N GLY A 300 2.90 -6.90 -15.26
CA GLY A 300 3.41 -8.27 -15.27
C GLY A 300 3.83 -8.76 -16.67
N GLN A 301 3.56 -8.01 -17.73
CA GLN A 301 4.03 -8.34 -19.08
C GLN A 301 5.55 -8.18 -19.16
N LEU A 302 6.19 -9.09 -19.89
CA LEU A 302 7.63 -9.10 -20.09
C LEU A 302 8.00 -8.42 -21.41
N GLY A 303 9.27 -8.04 -21.51
CA GLY A 303 9.84 -7.49 -22.74
C GLY A 303 11.35 -7.32 -22.61
N THR A 304 11.99 -6.94 -23.71
CA THR A 304 13.43 -6.73 -23.80
C THR A 304 13.74 -5.30 -24.22
N ILE A 305 14.70 -4.66 -23.60
CA ILE A 305 15.14 -3.31 -23.95
C ILE A 305 15.85 -3.33 -25.30
N VAL A 306 15.27 -2.67 -26.29
CA VAL A 306 15.88 -2.53 -27.64
C VAL A 306 16.77 -1.30 -27.72
N TRP A 307 16.35 -0.21 -27.09
CA TRP A 307 17.07 1.06 -27.13
C TRP A 307 16.77 1.93 -25.91
N CYS A 308 17.80 2.58 -25.37
CA CYS A 308 17.68 3.57 -24.30
C CYS A 308 17.80 4.97 -24.87
N LYS A 309 16.81 5.83 -24.58
CA LYS A 309 16.82 7.29 -24.83
C LYS A 309 17.02 8.02 -23.50
N ASP A 310 17.17 9.34 -23.54
CA ASP A 310 17.41 10.14 -22.32
C ASP A 310 16.25 10.07 -21.30
N ASP A 311 15.00 10.05 -21.79
CA ASP A 311 13.78 10.10 -20.96
C ASP A 311 12.77 8.98 -21.24
N SER A 312 13.09 8.06 -22.16
CA SER A 312 12.24 6.92 -22.52
C SER A 312 13.06 5.71 -22.93
N VAL A 313 12.42 4.58 -23.11
CA VAL A 313 13.07 3.35 -23.63
C VAL A 313 12.19 2.70 -24.68
N MET A 314 12.83 2.07 -25.67
CA MET A 314 12.14 1.19 -26.61
C MET A 314 12.19 -0.24 -26.05
N VAL A 315 11.04 -0.86 -25.94
CA VAL A 315 10.88 -2.23 -25.41
C VAL A 315 10.21 -3.08 -26.46
N GLU A 316 10.81 -4.20 -26.78
CA GLU A 316 10.19 -5.27 -27.55
C GLU A 316 9.44 -6.20 -26.60
N LEU A 317 8.15 -6.34 -26.80
CA LEU A 317 7.30 -7.22 -26.02
C LEU A 317 7.46 -8.67 -26.50
N ASP A 318 7.12 -9.65 -25.64
CA ASP A 318 7.17 -11.09 -25.99
C ASP A 318 6.35 -11.46 -27.23
N ILE A 319 5.39 -10.61 -27.62
CA ILE A 319 4.60 -10.75 -28.86
C ILE A 319 5.28 -10.15 -30.10
N GLY A 320 6.54 -9.72 -29.99
CA GLY A 320 7.32 -9.12 -31.09
C GLY A 320 6.98 -7.66 -31.43
N LYS A 321 6.08 -7.01 -30.67
CA LYS A 321 5.75 -5.59 -30.84
C LYS A 321 6.77 -4.70 -30.13
N VAL A 322 7.36 -3.73 -30.84
CA VAL A 322 8.24 -2.72 -30.23
C VAL A 322 7.45 -1.48 -29.89
N ILE A 323 7.54 -1.04 -28.65
CA ILE A 323 6.84 0.15 -28.12
C ILE A 323 7.80 1.12 -27.45
N GLU A 324 7.45 2.41 -27.46
CA GLU A 324 8.15 3.44 -26.67
C GLU A 324 7.51 3.57 -25.29
N VAL A 325 8.31 3.32 -24.25
CA VAL A 325 7.89 3.40 -22.86
C VAL A 325 8.40 4.70 -22.24
N LYS A 326 7.47 5.54 -21.79
CA LYS A 326 7.73 6.82 -21.13
C LYS A 326 7.49 6.72 -19.61
N PRO A 327 7.98 7.69 -18.82
CA PRO A 327 7.71 7.70 -17.39
C PRO A 327 6.21 7.68 -17.10
N TYR A 328 5.82 6.69 -16.31
CA TYR A 328 4.46 6.53 -15.80
C TYR A 328 4.26 7.39 -14.56
N ARG A 329 3.05 7.86 -14.36
CA ARG A 329 2.68 8.74 -13.25
C ARG A 329 1.86 7.96 -12.22
N TRP A 330 2.47 7.56 -11.12
CA TRP A 330 1.74 7.03 -9.95
C TRP A 330 1.26 8.16 -9.07
N THR A 331 -0.04 8.27 -8.85
CA THR A 331 -0.62 9.30 -8.00
C THR A 331 -0.77 8.81 -6.57
N THR A 332 -0.40 9.64 -5.61
CA THR A 332 -0.76 9.45 -4.21
C THR A 332 -2.04 10.21 -3.94
N ASN A 333 -3.10 9.48 -3.63
CA ASN A 333 -4.43 10.05 -3.45
C ASN A 333 -4.83 10.07 -1.97
N LYS A 334 -5.57 11.10 -1.58
CA LYS A 334 -6.33 11.16 -0.34
C LYS A 334 -7.82 11.10 -0.67
N ILE A 335 -8.57 10.31 0.08
CA ILE A 335 -10.03 10.29 -0.09
C ILE A 335 -10.60 11.55 0.54
N THR A 336 -11.43 12.26 -0.21
CA THR A 336 -12.14 13.48 0.21
C THR A 336 -13.63 13.32 -0.03
N VAL A 337 -14.43 14.22 0.53
CA VAL A 337 -15.87 14.29 0.27
C VAL A 337 -16.18 15.63 -0.38
N THR A 338 -16.84 15.59 -1.53
CA THR A 338 -17.34 16.75 -2.24
C THR A 338 -18.81 16.50 -2.56
N ASN A 339 -19.70 17.42 -2.16
CA ASN A 339 -21.16 17.30 -2.35
C ASN A 339 -21.75 15.97 -1.84
N GLY A 340 -21.27 15.47 -0.68
CA GLY A 340 -21.73 14.22 -0.09
C GLY A 340 -21.19 12.94 -0.73
N MET A 341 -20.43 13.03 -1.82
CA MET A 341 -19.81 11.90 -2.51
C MET A 341 -18.33 11.78 -2.19
N THR A 342 -17.84 10.56 -2.05
CA THR A 342 -16.41 10.30 -1.88
C THR A 342 -15.69 10.51 -3.22
N SER A 343 -14.59 11.25 -3.18
CA SER A 343 -13.73 11.51 -4.34
C SER A 343 -12.26 11.32 -3.95
N LYS A 344 -11.40 11.09 -4.95
CA LYS A 344 -9.96 11.05 -4.74
C LYS A 344 -9.38 12.43 -5.03
N LYS A 345 -8.64 12.99 -4.06
CA LYS A 345 -7.83 14.20 -4.26
C LYS A 345 -6.38 13.79 -4.33
N GLU A 346 -5.73 14.09 -5.42
CA GLU A 346 -4.29 13.91 -5.53
C GLU A 346 -3.55 14.82 -4.56
N ILE A 347 -2.56 14.26 -3.85
CA ILE A 347 -1.70 14.96 -2.90
C ILE A 347 -0.23 14.88 -3.27
N GLY A 348 0.12 14.06 -4.27
CA GLY A 348 1.45 13.94 -4.82
C GLY A 348 1.51 12.93 -5.95
N ALA A 349 2.58 12.95 -6.72
CA ALA A 349 2.83 12.01 -7.80
C ALA A 349 4.31 11.59 -7.85
N TYR A 350 4.52 10.35 -8.26
CA TYR A 350 5.81 9.72 -8.49
C TYR A 350 5.92 9.37 -9.98
N PHE A 351 7.01 9.78 -10.61
CA PHE A 351 7.26 9.57 -12.03
C PHE A 351 8.50 8.71 -12.21
N GLN A 352 8.36 7.59 -12.89
CA GLN A 352 9.46 6.71 -13.28
C GLN A 352 9.02 5.86 -14.48
N LEU A 353 9.95 5.30 -15.23
CA LEU A 353 9.62 4.26 -16.19
C LEU A 353 8.90 3.12 -15.46
N PRO A 354 7.77 2.61 -15.98
CA PRO A 354 7.00 1.56 -15.33
C PRO A 354 7.65 0.17 -15.55
N LEU A 355 8.95 0.09 -15.35
CA LEU A 355 9.76 -1.08 -15.64
C LEU A 355 10.60 -1.50 -14.44
N LYS A 356 10.88 -2.78 -14.37
CA LYS A 356 11.82 -3.41 -13.45
C LYS A 356 12.58 -4.51 -14.19
N LEU A 357 13.84 -4.77 -13.79
CA LEU A 357 14.56 -5.93 -14.29
C LEU A 357 13.75 -7.21 -13.99
N ALA A 358 13.71 -8.11 -14.96
CA ALA A 358 12.83 -9.28 -14.96
C ALA A 358 13.60 -10.61 -14.91
N TYR A 359 14.80 -10.61 -14.35
CA TYR A 359 15.53 -11.86 -14.11
C TYR A 359 15.12 -12.48 -12.78
N ALA A 360 14.90 -11.66 -11.74
CA ALA A 360 14.47 -12.11 -10.42
C ALA A 360 13.51 -11.15 -9.74
N ILE A 361 12.56 -11.71 -8.97
CA ILE A 361 11.57 -10.97 -8.18
C ILE A 361 11.33 -11.68 -6.85
N THR A 362 10.96 -10.94 -5.80
CA THR A 362 10.63 -11.58 -4.52
C THR A 362 9.23 -12.15 -4.49
N MET A 363 9.02 -13.24 -3.74
CA MET A 363 7.72 -13.88 -3.50
C MET A 363 6.63 -12.88 -3.07
N HIS A 364 6.99 -11.88 -2.26
CA HIS A 364 6.05 -10.82 -1.84
C HIS A 364 5.53 -9.99 -3.01
N LYS A 365 6.39 -9.64 -3.96
CA LYS A 365 6.04 -8.81 -5.13
C LYS A 365 5.28 -9.60 -6.20
N THR A 366 5.41 -10.95 -6.23
CA THR A 366 4.64 -11.81 -7.14
C THR A 366 3.18 -11.96 -6.75
N GLN A 367 2.79 -11.54 -5.55
CA GLN A 367 1.41 -11.71 -5.09
C GLN A 367 0.40 -11.03 -6.02
N GLY A 368 -0.50 -11.84 -6.60
CA GLY A 368 -1.50 -11.39 -7.57
C GLY A 368 -1.02 -11.39 -9.03
N GLN A 369 0.19 -11.85 -9.30
CA GLN A 369 0.70 -12.11 -10.66
C GLN A 369 0.54 -13.60 -11.02
N THR A 370 0.77 -13.93 -12.28
CA THR A 370 0.70 -15.30 -12.81
C THR A 370 1.78 -15.44 -13.86
N TYR A 371 2.51 -16.55 -13.83
CA TYR A 371 3.61 -16.86 -14.74
C TYR A 371 3.33 -18.20 -15.42
N ASP A 372 3.72 -18.32 -16.69
CA ASP A 372 3.69 -19.61 -17.39
C ASP A 372 4.79 -20.51 -16.86
N ARG A 373 6.01 -19.95 -16.66
CA ARG A 373 7.20 -20.64 -16.15
C ARG A 373 7.89 -19.78 -15.09
N ALA A 374 8.42 -20.39 -14.04
CA ALA A 374 9.22 -19.70 -13.02
C ALA A 374 10.23 -20.66 -12.37
N ILE A 375 11.40 -20.14 -12.02
CA ILE A 375 12.40 -20.81 -11.19
C ILE A 375 12.26 -20.29 -9.77
N ILE A 376 11.98 -21.16 -8.81
CA ILE A 376 11.69 -20.77 -7.43
C ILE A 376 12.84 -21.18 -6.52
N SER A 377 13.39 -20.23 -5.75
CA SER A 377 14.24 -20.52 -4.60
C SER A 377 13.35 -20.95 -3.44
N PRO A 378 13.41 -22.22 -2.97
CA PRO A 378 12.45 -22.72 -1.98
C PRO A 378 12.71 -22.23 -0.56
N ASN A 379 13.83 -21.55 -0.28
CA ASN A 379 14.28 -21.08 1.04
C ASN A 379 13.30 -20.11 1.71
N SER A 380 12.15 -20.62 2.13
CA SER A 380 11.08 -19.84 2.75
C SER A 380 11.35 -19.63 4.25
N PHE A 381 11.31 -18.37 4.71
CA PHE A 381 11.49 -18.02 6.12
C PHE A 381 10.18 -17.60 6.83
N ALA A 382 9.14 -17.23 6.08
CA ALA A 382 7.84 -16.82 6.63
C ALA A 382 6.72 -17.76 6.21
N GLU A 383 5.66 -17.80 7.02
CA GLU A 383 4.48 -18.61 6.75
C GLU A 383 3.84 -18.23 5.41
N GLY A 384 3.36 -19.22 4.67
CA GLY A 384 2.68 -19.08 3.38
C GLY A 384 3.54 -18.55 2.24
N GLN A 385 4.83 -18.30 2.47
CA GLN A 385 5.71 -17.69 1.47
C GLN A 385 5.94 -18.63 0.29
N LEU A 386 6.26 -19.90 0.54
CA LEU A 386 6.45 -20.92 -0.50
C LEU A 386 5.13 -21.18 -1.27
N TYR A 387 4.01 -21.30 -0.55
CA TYR A 387 2.70 -21.44 -1.18
C TYR A 387 2.38 -20.27 -2.12
N VAL A 388 2.70 -19.03 -1.70
CA VAL A 388 2.52 -17.85 -2.57
C VAL A 388 3.35 -17.99 -3.83
N ALA A 389 4.61 -18.41 -3.75
CA ALA A 389 5.50 -18.55 -4.90
C ALA A 389 4.99 -19.63 -5.88
N VAL A 390 4.77 -20.85 -5.40
CA VAL A 390 4.32 -21.99 -6.22
C VAL A 390 2.96 -21.71 -6.86
N SER A 391 2.03 -21.12 -6.12
CA SER A 391 0.70 -20.76 -6.65
C SER A 391 0.74 -19.65 -7.72
N ARG A 392 1.88 -19.07 -8.07
CA ARG A 392 2.03 -18.13 -9.20
C ARG A 392 2.09 -18.82 -10.54
N VAL A 393 2.58 -20.05 -10.59
CA VAL A 393 2.75 -20.81 -11.83
C VAL A 393 1.41 -21.42 -12.27
N LYS A 394 1.16 -21.44 -13.59
CA LYS A 394 -0.11 -21.92 -14.15
C LYS A 394 -0.24 -23.43 -14.14
N SER A 395 0.87 -24.14 -14.37
CA SER A 395 0.91 -25.61 -14.46
C SER A 395 2.20 -26.15 -13.85
N ALA A 396 2.22 -27.43 -13.55
CA ALA A 396 3.40 -28.13 -13.06
C ALA A 396 4.58 -28.05 -14.04
N ASP A 397 4.31 -28.15 -15.35
CA ASP A 397 5.35 -28.09 -16.40
C ASP A 397 6.18 -26.78 -16.37
N GLY A 398 5.57 -25.72 -15.84
CA GLY A 398 6.26 -24.43 -15.70
C GLY A 398 6.98 -24.23 -14.35
N LEU A 399 6.84 -25.18 -13.42
CA LEU A 399 7.41 -25.11 -12.09
C LEU A 399 8.84 -25.66 -12.09
N MET A 400 9.78 -24.89 -11.53
CA MET A 400 11.17 -25.31 -11.35
C MET A 400 11.69 -24.82 -10.01
N PHE A 401 12.52 -25.63 -9.34
CA PHE A 401 13.18 -25.24 -8.08
C PHE A 401 14.71 -25.26 -8.26
N THR A 402 15.38 -24.30 -7.60
CA THR A 402 16.85 -24.22 -7.59
C THR A 402 17.52 -25.24 -6.67
N SER A 403 16.78 -25.86 -5.77
CA SER A 403 17.23 -26.86 -4.80
C SER A 403 16.03 -27.61 -4.23
N GLU A 404 16.32 -28.68 -3.50
CA GLU A 404 15.32 -29.47 -2.81
C GLU A 404 14.42 -28.63 -1.89
N VAL A 405 13.13 -28.91 -1.94
CA VAL A 405 12.12 -28.33 -1.05
C VAL A 405 12.11 -29.14 0.24
N LEU A 406 12.59 -28.56 1.32
CA LEU A 406 12.64 -29.21 2.62
C LEU A 406 11.34 -28.98 3.41
N PRO A 407 10.99 -29.92 4.33
CA PRO A 407 9.77 -29.78 5.18
C PRO A 407 9.72 -28.46 5.96
N GLU A 408 10.88 -27.94 6.39
CA GLU A 408 11.00 -26.70 7.13
C GLU A 408 10.65 -25.44 6.31
N TYR A 409 10.54 -25.54 4.99
CA TYR A 409 10.09 -24.44 4.12
C TYR A 409 8.58 -24.40 3.99
N ILE A 410 7.88 -25.47 4.35
CA ILE A 410 6.42 -25.53 4.37
C ILE A 410 5.91 -25.00 5.71
N LYS A 411 5.73 -23.67 5.80
CA LYS A 411 5.37 -22.99 7.04
C LYS A 411 3.93 -22.52 7.02
N VAL A 412 3.16 -22.99 8.00
CA VAL A 412 1.78 -22.55 8.23
C VAL A 412 1.60 -22.24 9.71
N HIS A 413 1.03 -21.09 10.01
CA HIS A 413 0.81 -20.70 11.39
C HIS A 413 -0.37 -21.49 12.00
N PRO A 414 -0.23 -22.11 13.21
CA PRO A 414 -1.30 -22.91 13.80
C PRO A 414 -2.62 -22.16 13.99
N LEU A 415 -2.58 -20.86 14.31
CA LEU A 415 -3.79 -20.03 14.43
C LEU A 415 -4.57 -19.90 13.11
N VAL A 416 -3.88 -19.99 11.98
CA VAL A 416 -4.53 -19.94 10.65
C VAL A 416 -5.29 -21.22 10.40
N LEU A 417 -4.70 -22.38 10.71
CA LEU A 417 -5.39 -23.67 10.64
C LEU A 417 -6.64 -23.65 11.51
N ALA A 418 -6.51 -23.33 12.79
CA ALA A 418 -7.62 -23.24 13.74
C ALA A 418 -8.72 -22.26 13.27
N PHE A 419 -8.35 -21.13 12.64
CA PHE A 419 -9.31 -20.17 12.10
C PHE A 419 -10.16 -20.76 10.96
N TYR A 420 -9.53 -21.47 10.02
CA TYR A 420 -10.25 -22.08 8.89
C TYR A 420 -11.04 -23.31 9.28
N ASP A 421 -10.58 -24.06 10.29
CA ASP A 421 -11.26 -25.24 10.82
C ASP A 421 -12.40 -24.87 11.79
N GLY A 422 -12.57 -23.57 12.08
CA GLY A 422 -13.63 -23.05 12.95
C GLY A 422 -13.35 -23.25 14.45
N GLU A 423 -12.14 -23.65 14.82
CA GLU A 423 -11.71 -23.94 16.18
C GLU A 423 -11.14 -22.71 16.91
N TYR A 424 -10.82 -21.64 16.18
CA TYR A 424 -10.21 -20.45 16.76
C TYR A 424 -11.25 -19.53 17.40
N GLU A 425 -11.09 -19.26 18.69
CA GLU A 425 -11.81 -18.21 19.40
C GLU A 425 -10.86 -17.18 20.00
N VAL A 426 -11.28 -15.89 19.95
CA VAL A 426 -10.54 -14.80 20.60
C VAL A 426 -10.58 -15.01 22.12
N PRO A 427 -9.43 -15.16 22.81
CA PRO A 427 -9.39 -15.40 24.24
C PRO A 427 -10.10 -14.30 25.06
N GLU A 428 -10.90 -14.69 26.03
CA GLU A 428 -11.66 -13.76 26.89
C GLU A 428 -10.76 -12.76 27.61
N ALA A 429 -9.55 -13.18 28.00
CA ALA A 429 -8.55 -12.31 28.61
C ALA A 429 -8.20 -11.10 27.71
N ARG A 430 -8.14 -11.29 26.39
CA ARG A 430 -7.92 -10.20 25.42
C ARG A 430 -9.11 -9.26 25.36
N ILE A 431 -10.34 -9.81 25.38
CA ILE A 431 -11.57 -9.03 25.38
C ILE A 431 -11.64 -8.16 26.64
N LYS A 432 -11.35 -8.73 27.81
CA LYS A 432 -11.29 -8.03 29.10
C LYS A 432 -10.23 -6.93 29.06
N LYS A 433 -9.00 -7.25 28.62
CA LYS A 433 -7.90 -6.27 28.55
C LYS A 433 -8.21 -5.10 27.64
N LYS A 434 -8.86 -5.33 26.48
CA LYS A 434 -9.33 -4.26 25.59
C LYS A 434 -10.34 -3.34 26.30
N LYS A 435 -11.32 -3.90 27.04
CA LYS A 435 -12.30 -3.13 27.80
C LYS A 435 -11.61 -2.25 28.86
N ASP A 436 -10.65 -2.81 29.61
CA ASP A 436 -9.90 -2.09 30.63
C ASP A 436 -9.08 -0.93 30.05
N LEU A 437 -8.41 -1.16 28.93
CA LEU A 437 -7.66 -0.12 28.23
C LEU A 437 -8.57 1.01 27.71
N ALA A 438 -9.72 0.66 27.14
CA ALA A 438 -10.70 1.65 26.67
C ALA A 438 -11.26 2.48 27.84
N THR A 439 -11.54 1.87 28.98
CA THR A 439 -12.00 2.55 30.19
C THR A 439 -10.95 3.53 30.71
N LYS A 440 -9.69 3.11 30.83
CA LYS A 440 -8.57 3.96 31.25
C LYS A 440 -8.37 5.14 30.29
N ALA A 441 -8.45 4.91 28.98
CA ALA A 441 -8.33 5.96 27.96
C ALA A 441 -9.46 6.99 28.09
N THR A 442 -10.69 6.55 28.32
CA THR A 442 -11.86 7.43 28.53
C THR A 442 -11.70 8.29 29.79
N GLN A 443 -11.24 7.69 30.90
CA GLN A 443 -10.97 8.42 32.14
C GLN A 443 -9.92 9.53 31.93
N LYS A 444 -8.79 9.18 31.31
CA LYS A 444 -7.70 10.12 31.02
C LYS A 444 -8.13 11.26 30.07
N HIS A 445 -8.98 10.96 29.10
CA HIS A 445 -9.57 11.97 28.22
C HIS A 445 -10.48 12.94 28.98
N ASN A 446 -11.33 12.42 29.87
CA ASN A 446 -12.23 13.23 30.70
C ASN A 446 -11.45 14.14 31.68
N GLU A 447 -10.35 13.63 32.27
CA GLU A 447 -9.47 14.43 33.12
C GLU A 447 -8.78 15.57 32.34
N LYS A 448 -8.25 15.29 31.14
CA LYS A 448 -7.68 16.30 30.27
C LYS A 448 -8.72 17.39 29.92
N LYS A 449 -9.95 16.98 29.65
CA LYS A 449 -11.05 17.89 29.34
C LYS A 449 -11.46 18.77 30.53
N LYS A 450 -11.49 18.20 31.74
CA LYS A 450 -11.72 18.95 33.00
C LYS A 450 -10.60 19.98 33.26
N LYS A 451 -9.31 19.60 33.04
CA LYS A 451 -8.15 20.50 33.20
C LYS A 451 -8.15 21.64 32.16
N SER A 452 -8.58 21.39 30.91
CA SER A 452 -8.66 22.41 29.87
C SER A 452 -9.82 23.40 30.12
N THR A 453 -10.97 22.94 30.62
CA THR A 453 -12.11 23.80 31.01
C THR A 453 -11.79 24.62 32.26
N ALA A 454 -11.06 24.07 33.22
CA ALA A 454 -10.59 24.81 34.37
C ALA A 454 -9.59 25.93 34.00
N LYS A 455 -8.63 25.66 33.09
CA LYS A 455 -7.73 26.67 32.54
C LYS A 455 -8.45 27.78 31.76
N LYS A 456 -9.50 27.45 30.99
CA LYS A 456 -10.32 28.47 30.31
C LYS A 456 -11.12 29.33 31.28
N LYS A 457 -11.66 28.78 32.38
CA LYS A 457 -12.35 29.57 33.43
C LYS A 457 -11.41 30.50 34.18
N THR A 458 -10.14 30.12 34.41
CA THR A 458 -9.14 30.98 35.07
C THR A 458 -8.62 32.10 34.17
N THR A 459 -8.51 31.85 32.84
CA THR A 459 -8.14 32.90 31.87
C THR A 459 -9.28 33.90 31.64
N THR A 460 -10.53 33.46 31.67
CA THR A 460 -11.69 34.37 31.54
C THR A 460 -11.90 35.22 32.81
N LYS A 461 -11.63 34.68 34.01
CA LYS A 461 -11.68 35.47 35.25
C LYS A 461 -10.51 36.47 35.34
N LYS A 462 -9.32 36.17 34.81
CA LYS A 462 -8.19 37.11 34.73
C LYS A 462 -8.40 38.20 33.67
N SER A 463 -9.13 37.93 32.59
CA SER A 463 -9.45 38.95 31.57
C SER A 463 -10.59 39.86 31.98
N THR A 464 -11.58 39.40 32.75
CA THR A 464 -12.64 40.27 33.35
C THR A 464 -12.11 41.13 34.50
N ALA A 465 -11.16 40.60 35.35
CA ALA A 465 -10.53 41.40 36.39
C ALA A 465 -9.57 42.48 35.84
N LYS A 466 -8.93 42.25 34.67
CA LYS A 466 -8.13 43.28 33.98
C LYS A 466 -8.99 44.31 33.23
N LYS A 467 -10.22 43.99 32.81
CA LYS A 467 -11.12 44.94 32.18
C LYS A 467 -11.84 45.86 33.21
N SER A 468 -12.08 45.37 34.43
CA SER A 468 -12.69 46.21 35.50
C SER A 468 -11.68 47.19 36.11
N SER A 469 -10.40 46.83 36.19
CA SER A 469 -9.33 47.76 36.68
C SER A 469 -8.89 48.81 35.66
N SER A 470 -9.15 48.62 34.36
CA SER A 470 -8.83 49.60 33.31
C SER A 470 -9.97 50.63 33.09
N THR A 471 -11.18 50.29 33.50
CA THR A 471 -12.33 51.21 33.35
C THR A 471 -12.41 52.22 34.50
N VAL A 472 -11.88 51.89 35.68
CA VAL A 472 -11.81 52.82 36.83
C VAL A 472 -10.67 53.85 36.71
N LYS A 473 -9.59 53.52 35.95
CA LYS A 473 -8.49 54.48 35.67
C LYS A 473 -8.77 55.44 34.49
N LYS A 474 -9.80 55.24 33.70
CA LYS A 474 -10.17 56.14 32.58
C LYS A 474 -11.22 57.17 32.94
N SER A 475 -11.88 57.07 34.10
CA SER A 475 -12.84 58.08 34.58
C SER A 475 -12.24 59.22 35.40
N ALA A 476 -10.96 59.12 35.82
CA ALA A 476 -10.26 60.14 36.59
C ALA A 476 -9.39 61.11 35.76
N ALA A 477 -9.25 60.90 34.42
CA ALA A 477 -8.37 61.71 33.58
C ALA A 477 -9.08 62.57 32.52
N LYS A 478 -10.37 62.87 32.70
CA LYS A 478 -11.16 63.65 31.73
C LYS A 478 -11.80 64.91 32.30
N LYS A 479 -10.99 65.68 33.08
CA LYS A 479 -11.43 67.02 33.55
C LYS A 479 -10.29 68.01 33.57
N THR A 480 -9.47 68.13 32.57
CA THR A 480 -8.66 69.34 32.31
C THR A 480 -8.05 69.21 30.91
N ALA A 481 -8.54 69.95 30.00
CA ALA A 481 -7.94 70.68 28.91
C ALA A 481 -8.84 70.74 27.67
N ALA A 482 -9.69 71.73 27.68
CA ALA A 482 -10.21 72.31 26.43
C ALA A 482 -9.32 73.50 26.07
N LYS A 483 -8.87 73.59 24.85
CA LYS A 483 -8.53 74.72 23.98
C LYS A 483 -7.20 74.57 23.23
N LYS A 484 -7.28 74.39 21.99
CA LYS A 484 -6.87 75.25 20.83
C LYS A 484 -6.69 74.40 19.59
N THR A 485 -7.62 74.53 18.68
CA THR A 485 -7.55 74.99 17.26
C THR A 485 -6.15 75.00 16.64
N THR A 486 -5.91 74.41 15.49
CA THR A 486 -6.24 74.77 14.11
C THR A 486 -5.33 74.01 13.10
N THR A 487 -5.98 73.54 12.05
CA THR A 487 -5.57 73.56 10.63
C THR A 487 -4.23 73.09 10.10
N LYS A 488 -4.30 72.20 9.15
CA LYS A 488 -3.94 72.16 7.72
C LYS A 488 -3.32 70.84 7.32
N LYS A 489 -3.99 70.13 6.48
CA LYS A 489 -3.93 70.01 5.03
C LYS A 489 -2.73 69.27 4.43
N THR A 490 -3.08 68.18 3.77
CA THR A 490 -2.64 67.73 2.43
C THR A 490 -1.17 67.36 2.22
N THR A 491 -0.84 66.23 1.70
CA THR A 491 -0.80 65.74 0.32
C THR A 491 0.05 64.47 0.19
N ALA A 492 -0.44 63.49 -0.41
CA ALA A 492 0.00 62.57 -1.43
C ALA A 492 1.50 62.70 -1.93
N LYS A 493 2.14 61.53 -2.13
CA LYS A 493 2.67 61.04 -3.39
C LYS A 493 3.84 60.07 -3.21
N LYS A 494 3.62 58.86 -3.80
CA LYS A 494 4.43 58.24 -4.86
C LYS A 494 5.89 57.86 -4.59
N SER A 495 6.07 56.55 -4.80
CA SER A 495 7.33 55.92 -5.23
C SER A 495 7.97 56.61 -6.42
N PRO A 496 9.27 56.43 -6.73
CA PRO A 496 9.64 55.34 -7.61
C PRO A 496 11.06 54.73 -7.45
N SER A 497 11.17 53.59 -8.08
CA SER A 497 12.28 52.86 -8.70
C SER A 497 13.49 53.69 -9.21
N LYS A 498 14.67 53.03 -9.28
CA LYS A 498 15.66 52.95 -10.39
C LYS A 498 16.98 52.39 -9.86
N THR A 499 17.40 51.21 -10.35
CA THR A 499 18.23 50.96 -11.54
C THR A 499 19.53 51.84 -11.64
N THR A 500 20.64 51.17 -11.72
CA THR A 500 21.76 51.35 -12.67
C THR A 500 23.00 50.59 -12.20
N THR A 501 23.44 49.63 -12.92
CA THR A 501 24.27 49.48 -14.12
C THR A 501 25.75 49.85 -14.01
N LYS A 502 26.51 48.92 -14.62
CA LYS A 502 27.79 49.11 -15.33
C LYS A 502 29.06 48.86 -14.53
N LYS A 503 29.99 48.21 -15.00
CA LYS A 503 30.69 47.86 -16.28
C LYS A 503 32.11 47.53 -15.83
N THR A 504 32.93 46.77 -16.33
CA THR A 504 33.57 46.42 -17.59
C THR A 504 34.91 45.76 -17.29
N THR A 505 35.36 44.92 -17.99
CA THR A 505 36.23 44.60 -19.16
C THR A 505 37.48 43.87 -18.66
N ALA A 506 38.18 43.00 -19.32
CA ALA A 506 38.46 42.63 -20.72
C ALA A 506 39.36 41.38 -20.66
N ALA A 507 39.24 40.40 -21.45
CA ALA A 507 39.90 40.08 -22.71
C ALA A 507 41.47 39.95 -22.68
N LYS A 508 41.91 38.77 -23.17
CA LYS A 508 42.97 38.49 -24.17
C LYS A 508 43.23 36.98 -24.20
N LYS A 509 42.88 36.24 -25.27
CA LYS A 509 43.59 35.96 -26.52
C LYS A 509 45.05 35.57 -26.34
N THR A 510 45.40 34.37 -26.76
CA THR A 510 46.22 34.03 -27.94
C THR A 510 46.58 32.55 -27.96
N THR A 511 46.29 31.92 -28.98
CA THR A 511 46.86 31.41 -30.25
C THR A 511 47.46 30.01 -30.18
N ALA A 512 46.84 29.20 -30.96
CA ALA A 512 47.24 28.17 -31.91
C ALA A 512 48.73 27.74 -32.00
N LYS A 513 48.90 26.41 -32.15
CA LYS A 513 49.67 25.88 -33.30
C LYS A 513 49.37 24.39 -33.53
N LYS A 514 49.02 24.13 -34.75
CA LYS A 514 49.03 22.85 -35.47
C LYS A 514 50.44 22.21 -35.42
N THR A 515 50.51 20.89 -35.42
CA THR A 515 51.32 20.20 -36.44
C THR A 515 50.85 18.72 -36.59
N THR A 516 50.60 18.43 -37.81
CA THR A 516 50.44 17.18 -38.54
C THR A 516 51.69 16.28 -38.48
N THR A 517 51.56 14.93 -38.52
CA THR A 517 52.04 14.00 -39.57
C THR A 517 51.95 12.55 -39.07
N LYS A 518 51.19 11.75 -39.73
CA LYS A 518 51.42 10.73 -40.79
C LYS A 518 52.08 9.42 -40.35
N ASN A 519 51.30 8.35 -40.62
CA ASN A 519 51.69 7.03 -41.22
C ASN A 519 52.69 6.15 -40.46
N THR A 520 52.52 4.88 -40.36
CA THR A 520 52.26 3.80 -41.35
C THR A 520 52.16 2.44 -40.62
N LYS A 521 51.32 1.59 -41.16
CA LYS A 521 51.35 0.13 -41.29
C LYS A 521 52.27 -0.72 -40.40
N LYS A 522 51.71 -1.68 -39.67
CA LYS A 522 51.71 -3.10 -40.04
C LYS A 522 50.51 -3.80 -39.39
#